data_eda2c6f445c35c1db301fcf0aad2de0d
#
_entry.id   eda2c6f445c35c1db301fcf0aad2de0d
#
_cell.length_a   1.000
_cell.length_b   1.000
_cell.length_c   1.000
_cell.angle_alpha   90.00
_cell.angle_beta   90.00
_cell.angle_gamma   90.00
#
_symmetry.space_group_name_H-M   'P 1'
#
loop_
_entity.id
_entity.type
_entity.pdbx_description
1 polymer ?
#
loop_
_entity_poly.entity_id
_entity_poly.type
_entity_poly.pdbx_seq_one_letter_code
_entity_poly.pdbx_strand_id
1 'polypeptide(L)'
;MPVITKHNVLDIKNVVFGEGTPKICLPIVDTTKEGIIDTLDSYKDLDYDVVEIRLDFYEQLKEGHLTDALEEIKKHTDKLVLGTIRTVSEGGEGELTSLEYMHCIKEICDAHVELVDIELSQGYESVMELVQYADKKGVHVIMSEHHFDETPSREDMQETLEKMEILGADLPKLAVMPESKEDLLTLLEATLYSSQRLGKPIITMSMGKLGRLSRMMGEYFGSCMTFATAKDASAPGQVPLDDLKKVLEVLHD
;
A
#
# COMPACT_ATOMS: atom_id res chain seq x y z
N MET A 1 9.27 -32.91 6.90
CA MET A 1 8.86 -32.65 5.52
C MET A 1 8.75 -31.15 5.40
N PRO A 2 9.37 -30.47 4.43
CA PRO A 2 9.12 -29.07 4.22
C PRO A 2 7.63 -28.92 3.88
N VAL A 3 6.91 -28.14 4.66
CA VAL A 3 5.55 -27.69 4.33
C VAL A 3 5.75 -26.85 3.07
N ILE A 4 5.30 -27.36 1.92
CA ILE A 4 5.18 -26.55 0.70
C ILE A 4 4.11 -25.53 1.06
N THR A 5 4.53 -24.35 1.48
CA THR A 5 3.65 -23.20 1.67
C THR A 5 3.05 -22.91 0.30
N LYS A 6 1.73 -23.02 0.22
CA LYS A 6 0.97 -22.52 -0.93
C LYS A 6 1.34 -21.03 -1.02
N HIS A 7 2.09 -20.63 -2.02
CA HIS A 7 2.35 -19.21 -2.26
C HIS A 7 1.00 -18.58 -2.55
N ASN A 8 0.54 -17.75 -1.62
CA ASN A 8 -0.69 -17.02 -1.78
C ASN A 8 -0.39 -15.86 -2.71
N VAL A 9 -0.81 -15.98 -3.94
CA VAL A 9 -0.60 -15.00 -4.99
C VAL A 9 -1.91 -14.28 -5.32
N LEU A 10 -1.79 -13.02 -5.66
CA LEU A 10 -2.86 -12.21 -6.21
C LEU A 10 -2.42 -11.69 -7.57
N ASP A 11 -3.12 -12.06 -8.63
CA ASP A 11 -2.86 -11.56 -9.98
C ASP A 11 -3.87 -10.46 -10.33
N ILE A 12 -3.37 -9.27 -10.60
CA ILE A 12 -4.16 -8.13 -11.08
C ILE A 12 -3.58 -7.69 -12.42
N LYS A 13 -4.27 -7.96 -13.51
CA LYS A 13 -3.85 -7.57 -14.88
C LYS A 13 -2.40 -8.01 -15.23
N ASN A 14 -2.03 -9.22 -14.86
CA ASN A 14 -0.70 -9.81 -15.02
C ASN A 14 0.40 -9.22 -14.10
N VAL A 15 0.05 -8.41 -13.12
CA VAL A 15 0.95 -8.04 -12.01
C VAL A 15 0.68 -9.01 -10.86
N VAL A 16 1.64 -9.89 -10.59
CA VAL A 16 1.49 -10.98 -9.61
C VAL A 16 2.14 -10.59 -8.28
N PHE A 17 1.31 -10.37 -7.26
CA PHE A 17 1.77 -10.12 -5.89
C PHE A 17 1.97 -11.44 -5.14
N GLY A 18 3.03 -11.54 -4.35
CA GLY A 18 3.35 -12.72 -3.54
C GLY A 18 4.23 -13.76 -4.23
N GLU A 19 4.66 -13.50 -5.47
CA GLU A 19 5.62 -14.33 -6.20
C GLU A 19 6.70 -13.47 -6.86
N GLY A 20 7.95 -13.93 -6.81
CA GLY A 20 9.13 -13.23 -7.32
C GLY A 20 9.47 -11.98 -6.51
N THR A 21 10.12 -11.02 -7.16
CA THR A 21 10.49 -9.74 -6.52
C THR A 21 9.27 -8.95 -6.06
N PRO A 22 9.34 -8.25 -4.92
CA PRO A 22 8.28 -7.36 -4.47
C PRO A 22 7.92 -6.34 -5.55
N LYS A 23 6.62 -6.11 -5.75
CA LYS A 23 6.15 -5.10 -6.72
C LYS A 23 6.51 -3.70 -6.24
N ILE A 24 6.91 -2.85 -7.16
CA ILE A 24 7.35 -1.48 -6.84
C ILE A 24 6.18 -0.53 -7.03
N CYS A 25 5.84 0.20 -5.97
CA CYS A 25 4.84 1.26 -5.96
C CYS A 25 5.51 2.65 -5.92
N LEU A 26 5.09 3.54 -6.82
CA LEU A 26 5.50 4.95 -6.83
C LEU A 26 4.36 5.85 -6.37
N PRO A 27 4.47 6.55 -5.23
CA PRO A 27 3.47 7.50 -4.78
C PRO A 27 3.57 8.83 -5.52
N ILE A 28 2.40 9.43 -5.77
CA ILE A 28 2.24 10.80 -6.28
C ILE A 28 1.48 11.61 -5.23
N VAL A 29 2.06 12.75 -4.84
CA VAL A 29 1.54 13.66 -3.80
C VAL A 29 1.18 15.05 -4.37
N ASP A 30 0.98 15.16 -5.67
CA ASP A 30 0.56 16.40 -6.31
C ASP A 30 -0.86 16.79 -5.86
N THR A 31 -1.12 18.10 -5.79
CA THR A 31 -2.35 18.63 -5.21
C THR A 31 -3.46 18.85 -6.23
N THR A 32 -3.13 18.85 -7.52
CA THR A 32 -4.07 19.08 -8.62
C THR A 32 -4.08 17.91 -9.60
N LYS A 33 -5.20 17.73 -10.30
CA LYS A 33 -5.33 16.70 -11.35
C LYS A 33 -4.26 16.86 -12.43
N GLU A 34 -4.04 18.07 -12.89
CA GLU A 34 -3.03 18.40 -13.89
C GLU A 34 -1.61 18.07 -13.39
N GLY A 35 -1.29 18.39 -12.14
CA GLY A 35 -0.01 18.04 -11.51
C GLY A 35 0.20 16.52 -11.44
N ILE A 36 -0.83 15.76 -11.06
CA ILE A 36 -0.79 14.29 -11.05
C ILE A 36 -0.51 13.75 -12.46
N ILE A 37 -1.21 14.27 -13.49
CA ILE A 37 -1.02 13.87 -14.89
C ILE A 37 0.40 14.20 -15.37
N ASP A 38 0.90 15.41 -15.10
CA ASP A 38 2.27 15.81 -15.46
C ASP A 38 3.33 14.91 -14.81
N THR A 39 3.08 14.50 -13.56
CA THR A 39 3.96 13.55 -12.86
C THR A 39 3.87 12.17 -13.49
N LEU A 40 2.70 11.64 -13.80
CA LEU A 40 2.53 10.38 -14.52
C LEU A 40 3.23 10.39 -15.88
N ASP A 41 3.11 11.49 -16.63
CA ASP A 41 3.79 11.64 -17.90
C ASP A 41 5.32 11.61 -17.76
N SER A 42 5.85 12.13 -16.65
CA SER A 42 7.28 12.05 -16.32
C SER A 42 7.74 10.64 -15.91
N TYR A 43 6.82 9.76 -15.52
CA TYR A 43 7.10 8.38 -15.09
C TYR A 43 6.96 7.34 -16.21
N LYS A 44 6.60 7.74 -17.43
CA LYS A 44 6.32 6.82 -18.56
C LYS A 44 7.45 5.84 -18.87
N ASP A 45 8.70 6.31 -18.75
CA ASP A 45 9.89 5.49 -19.05
C ASP A 45 10.46 4.79 -17.81
N LEU A 46 9.82 4.94 -16.63
CA LEU A 46 10.24 4.28 -15.41
C LEU A 46 9.67 2.86 -15.32
N ASP A 47 10.45 1.97 -14.77
CA ASP A 47 10.05 0.58 -14.58
C ASP A 47 9.58 0.36 -13.14
N TYR A 48 8.24 0.32 -12.98
CA TYR A 48 7.52 0.10 -11.73
C TYR A 48 6.17 -0.58 -12.04
N ASP A 49 5.47 -1.05 -11.01
CA ASP A 49 4.26 -1.87 -11.19
C ASP A 49 2.96 -1.12 -10.82
N VAL A 50 3.00 -0.29 -9.79
CA VAL A 50 1.84 0.37 -9.20
C VAL A 50 2.12 1.86 -9.05
N VAL A 51 1.16 2.72 -9.40
CA VAL A 51 1.18 4.12 -9.02
C VAL A 51 0.16 4.36 -7.91
N GLU A 52 0.60 4.92 -6.80
CA GLU A 52 -0.28 5.36 -5.71
C GLU A 52 -0.64 6.83 -5.87
N ILE A 53 -1.92 7.12 -6.00
CA ILE A 53 -2.42 8.51 -6.00
C ILE A 53 -2.83 8.86 -4.58
N ARG A 54 -2.07 9.74 -3.93
CA ARG A 54 -2.28 10.22 -2.56
C ARG A 54 -3.31 11.35 -2.57
N LEU A 55 -4.58 10.95 -2.54
CA LEU A 55 -5.72 11.86 -2.62
C LEU A 55 -5.92 12.73 -1.37
N ASP A 56 -5.28 12.37 -0.26
CA ASP A 56 -5.24 13.23 0.92
C ASP A 56 -4.50 14.56 0.69
N PHE A 57 -3.64 14.65 -0.33
CA PHE A 57 -3.03 15.91 -0.79
C PHE A 57 -3.88 16.65 -1.83
N TYR A 58 -4.92 16.01 -2.40
CA TYR A 58 -5.69 16.57 -3.50
C TYR A 58 -6.59 17.71 -3.03
N GLU A 59 -6.47 18.90 -3.63
CA GLU A 59 -7.19 20.12 -3.22
C GLU A 59 -8.70 19.95 -3.24
N GLN A 60 -9.25 19.17 -4.16
CA GLN A 60 -10.68 18.95 -4.35
C GLN A 60 -11.17 17.64 -3.70
N LEU A 61 -10.46 17.13 -2.70
CA LEU A 61 -10.80 15.86 -2.02
C LEU A 61 -12.25 15.78 -1.56
N LYS A 62 -12.83 16.88 -1.07
CA LYS A 62 -14.19 16.94 -0.48
C LYS A 62 -15.27 17.46 -1.44
N GLU A 63 -14.97 17.72 -2.69
CA GLU A 63 -15.88 18.37 -3.62
C GLU A 63 -16.83 17.40 -4.37
N GLY A 64 -16.65 16.07 -4.18
CA GLY A 64 -17.51 15.06 -4.82
C GLY A 64 -17.20 14.83 -6.30
N HIS A 65 -15.95 14.99 -6.72
CA HIS A 65 -15.49 14.85 -8.10
C HIS A 65 -14.29 13.89 -8.26
N LEU A 66 -14.02 13.06 -7.25
CA LEU A 66 -12.88 12.14 -7.29
C LEU A 66 -13.02 11.10 -8.41
N THR A 67 -14.23 10.61 -8.65
CA THR A 67 -14.49 9.65 -9.73
C THR A 67 -14.05 10.20 -11.09
N ASP A 68 -14.53 11.39 -11.46
CA ASP A 68 -14.20 12.02 -12.75
C ASP A 68 -12.69 12.32 -12.87
N ALA A 69 -12.08 12.77 -11.77
CA ALA A 69 -10.65 13.07 -11.73
C ALA A 69 -9.81 11.80 -11.92
N LEU A 70 -10.13 10.72 -11.22
CA LEU A 70 -9.43 9.45 -11.32
C LEU A 70 -9.64 8.76 -12.66
N GLU A 71 -10.85 8.83 -13.24
CA GLU A 71 -11.10 8.31 -14.59
C GLU A 71 -10.24 9.01 -15.66
N GLU A 72 -9.98 10.32 -15.50
CA GLU A 72 -9.07 11.05 -16.38
C GLU A 72 -7.62 10.68 -16.13
N ILE A 73 -7.17 10.68 -14.87
CA ILE A 73 -5.81 10.31 -14.45
C ILE A 73 -5.42 8.93 -14.99
N LYS A 74 -6.31 7.95 -14.89
CA LYS A 74 -6.08 6.57 -15.36
C LYS A 74 -5.78 6.45 -16.85
N LYS A 75 -6.18 7.41 -17.68
CA LYS A 75 -5.88 7.40 -19.13
C LYS A 75 -4.39 7.69 -19.41
N HIS A 76 -3.66 8.23 -18.45
CA HIS A 76 -2.26 8.61 -18.56
C HIS A 76 -1.27 7.55 -18.09
N THR A 77 -1.75 6.38 -17.65
CA THR A 77 -0.87 5.28 -17.20
C THR A 77 -1.41 3.92 -17.62
N ASP A 78 -0.53 2.98 -17.90
CA ASP A 78 -0.81 1.54 -18.07
C ASP A 78 -0.53 0.73 -16.80
N LYS A 79 -0.05 1.38 -15.75
CA LYS A 79 0.25 0.77 -14.46
C LYS A 79 -1.01 0.57 -13.63
N LEU A 80 -0.94 -0.32 -12.63
CA LEU A 80 -2.03 -0.44 -11.67
C LEU A 80 -2.16 0.87 -10.86
N VAL A 81 -3.37 1.37 -10.73
CA VAL A 81 -3.66 2.59 -9.96
C VAL A 81 -4.18 2.20 -8.59
N LEU A 82 -3.49 2.67 -7.55
CA LEU A 82 -3.89 2.60 -6.15
C LEU A 82 -4.40 3.97 -5.71
N GLY A 83 -5.69 4.06 -5.37
CA GLY A 83 -6.26 5.26 -4.74
C GLY A 83 -6.11 5.20 -3.22
N THR A 84 -5.42 6.17 -2.64
CA THR A 84 -5.15 6.24 -1.19
C THR A 84 -5.60 7.57 -0.61
N ILE A 85 -6.36 7.51 0.49
CA ILE A 85 -6.60 8.63 1.39
C ILE A 85 -5.99 8.27 2.73
N ARG A 86 -4.84 8.87 3.06
CA ARG A 86 -4.22 8.70 4.36
C ARG A 86 -4.73 9.76 5.32
N THR A 87 -5.36 9.30 6.42
CA THR A 87 -5.88 10.22 7.43
C THR A 87 -4.76 10.80 8.30
N VAL A 88 -5.04 11.93 8.93
CA VAL A 88 -4.11 12.59 9.87
C VAL A 88 -3.74 11.64 11.01
N SER A 89 -4.67 10.81 11.49
CA SER A 89 -4.40 9.84 12.55
C SER A 89 -3.38 8.76 12.16
N GLU A 90 -3.19 8.52 10.86
CA GLU A 90 -2.21 7.60 10.32
C GLU A 90 -1.11 8.31 9.50
N GLY A 91 -0.81 9.57 9.86
CA GLY A 91 0.33 10.33 9.35
C GLY A 91 0.17 10.90 7.95
N GLY A 92 -1.06 11.03 7.45
CA GLY A 92 -1.39 11.72 6.21
C GLY A 92 -1.93 13.12 6.42
N GLU A 93 -2.51 13.70 5.36
CA GLU A 93 -3.11 15.04 5.31
C GLU A 93 -4.66 15.00 5.28
N GLY A 94 -5.25 13.81 5.24
CA GLY A 94 -6.70 13.61 5.13
C GLY A 94 -7.46 13.96 6.40
N GLU A 95 -7.88 15.20 6.52
CA GLU A 95 -8.74 15.71 7.62
C GLU A 95 -10.21 15.46 7.28
N LEU A 96 -10.72 14.23 7.54
CA LEU A 96 -12.04 13.77 7.18
C LEU A 96 -12.80 13.22 8.37
N THR A 97 -14.10 13.46 8.41
CA THR A 97 -15.01 12.66 9.24
C THR A 97 -15.15 11.25 8.66
N SER A 98 -15.57 10.28 9.47
CA SER A 98 -15.77 8.90 8.97
C SER A 98 -16.75 8.83 7.79
N LEU A 99 -17.79 9.68 7.76
CA LEU A 99 -18.74 9.72 6.64
C LEU A 99 -18.11 10.29 5.36
N GLU A 100 -17.31 11.36 5.48
CA GLU A 100 -16.57 11.92 4.35
C GLU A 100 -15.55 10.91 3.82
N TYR A 101 -14.81 10.24 4.71
CA TYR A 101 -13.87 9.18 4.33
C TYR A 101 -14.57 8.06 3.55
N MET A 102 -15.68 7.54 4.08
CA MET A 102 -16.45 6.49 3.40
C MET A 102 -16.96 6.94 2.03
N HIS A 103 -17.40 8.19 1.92
CA HIS A 103 -17.86 8.75 0.65
C HIS A 103 -16.73 8.80 -0.36
N CYS A 104 -15.58 9.36 0.01
CA CYS A 104 -14.42 9.47 -0.87
C CYS A 104 -13.88 8.09 -1.30
N ILE A 105 -13.82 7.10 -0.40
CA ILE A 105 -13.41 5.73 -0.77
C ILE A 105 -14.39 5.11 -1.78
N LYS A 106 -15.68 5.37 -1.66
CA LYS A 106 -16.67 4.89 -2.65
C LYS A 106 -16.48 5.57 -4.01
N GLU A 107 -16.20 6.87 -4.05
CA GLU A 107 -15.87 7.57 -5.31
C GLU A 107 -14.61 7.00 -5.97
N ILE A 108 -13.59 6.65 -5.17
CA ILE A 108 -12.39 5.97 -5.68
C ILE A 108 -12.76 4.62 -6.32
N CYS A 109 -13.61 3.84 -5.66
CA CYS A 109 -14.08 2.57 -6.21
C CYS A 109 -14.94 2.75 -7.46
N ASP A 110 -15.76 3.82 -7.53
CA ASP A 110 -16.58 4.15 -8.70
C ASP A 110 -15.75 4.50 -9.94
N ALA A 111 -14.54 5.02 -9.76
CA ALA A 111 -13.58 5.25 -10.84
C ALA A 111 -12.94 3.95 -11.37
N HIS A 112 -13.29 2.79 -10.81
CA HIS A 112 -12.75 1.48 -11.20
C HIS A 112 -11.21 1.45 -11.25
N VAL A 113 -10.56 2.02 -10.22
CA VAL A 113 -9.12 1.81 -9.99
C VAL A 113 -8.84 0.34 -9.71
N GLU A 114 -7.60 -0.10 -9.86
CA GLU A 114 -7.25 -1.49 -9.61
C GLU A 114 -7.19 -1.82 -8.11
N LEU A 115 -6.72 -0.85 -7.31
CA LEU A 115 -6.50 -0.98 -5.87
C LEU A 115 -7.03 0.24 -5.12
N VAL A 116 -7.59 0.01 -3.92
CA VAL A 116 -7.97 1.06 -2.97
C VAL A 116 -7.37 0.76 -1.60
N ASP A 117 -6.81 1.77 -0.93
CA ASP A 117 -6.32 1.66 0.45
C ASP A 117 -7.47 2.00 1.43
N ILE A 118 -7.78 1.08 2.33
CA ILE A 118 -8.79 1.24 3.39
C ILE A 118 -8.10 1.08 4.74
N GLU A 119 -8.14 2.13 5.57
CA GLU A 119 -7.54 2.10 6.90
C GLU A 119 -8.35 1.24 7.87
N LEU A 120 -7.70 0.31 8.58
CA LEU A 120 -8.33 -0.56 9.58
C LEU A 120 -8.91 0.26 10.75
N SER A 121 -8.31 1.40 11.04
CA SER A 121 -8.71 2.35 12.10
C SER A 121 -10.09 2.98 11.88
N GLN A 122 -10.68 2.90 10.70
CA GLN A 122 -12.03 3.42 10.41
C GLN A 122 -13.17 2.68 11.13
N GLY A 123 -12.85 1.59 11.83
CA GLY A 123 -13.78 0.79 12.61
C GLY A 123 -14.47 -0.30 11.80
N TYR A 124 -14.89 -1.35 12.53
CA TYR A 124 -15.38 -2.60 11.93
C TYR A 124 -16.50 -2.42 10.91
N GLU A 125 -17.54 -1.65 11.27
CA GLU A 125 -18.73 -1.48 10.40
C GLU A 125 -18.39 -0.73 9.11
N SER A 126 -17.61 0.35 9.21
CA SER A 126 -17.18 1.14 8.05
C SER A 126 -16.28 0.33 7.13
N VAL A 127 -15.30 -0.39 7.70
CA VAL A 127 -14.37 -1.24 6.93
C VAL A 127 -15.15 -2.33 6.17
N MET A 128 -16.05 -3.03 6.83
CA MET A 128 -16.85 -4.09 6.19
C MET A 128 -17.74 -3.56 5.07
N GLU A 129 -18.35 -2.38 5.26
CA GLU A 129 -19.16 -1.73 4.22
C GLU A 129 -18.31 -1.36 3.00
N LEU A 130 -17.11 -0.78 3.24
CA LEU A 130 -16.20 -0.36 2.18
C LEU A 130 -15.60 -1.55 1.42
N VAL A 131 -15.21 -2.61 2.11
CA VAL A 131 -14.72 -3.86 1.47
C VAL A 131 -15.81 -4.47 0.58
N GLN A 132 -17.06 -4.56 1.06
CA GLN A 132 -18.16 -5.05 0.24
C GLN A 132 -18.47 -4.14 -0.95
N TYR A 133 -18.26 -2.83 -0.81
CA TYR A 133 -18.44 -1.89 -1.91
C TYR A 133 -17.36 -2.06 -2.97
N ALA A 134 -16.09 -2.15 -2.56
CA ALA A 134 -14.96 -2.39 -3.44
C ALA A 134 -15.11 -3.70 -4.23
N ASP A 135 -15.49 -4.80 -3.56
CA ASP A 135 -15.76 -6.09 -4.20
C ASP A 135 -16.83 -5.98 -5.29
N LYS A 136 -17.96 -5.30 -5.01
CA LYS A 136 -19.03 -5.05 -6.01
C LYS A 136 -18.56 -4.24 -7.21
N LYS A 137 -17.54 -3.41 -7.05
CA LYS A 137 -16.96 -2.60 -8.12
C LYS A 137 -15.79 -3.30 -8.83
N GLY A 138 -15.37 -4.47 -8.34
CA GLY A 138 -14.21 -5.21 -8.85
C GLY A 138 -12.88 -4.54 -8.53
N VAL A 139 -12.80 -3.81 -7.42
CA VAL A 139 -11.61 -3.12 -6.93
C VAL A 139 -10.99 -3.93 -5.80
N HIS A 140 -9.70 -4.20 -5.87
CA HIS A 140 -8.96 -4.93 -4.83
C HIS A 140 -8.62 -4.03 -3.64
N VAL A 141 -8.66 -4.60 -2.44
CA VAL A 141 -8.48 -3.85 -1.20
C VAL A 141 -7.09 -4.08 -0.61
N ILE A 142 -6.31 -3.01 -0.49
CA ILE A 142 -5.21 -2.92 0.47
C ILE A 142 -5.83 -2.44 1.79
N MET A 143 -5.83 -3.27 2.83
CA MET A 143 -6.24 -2.83 4.17
C MET A 143 -5.00 -2.46 4.96
N SER A 144 -4.94 -1.24 5.48
CA SER A 144 -3.72 -0.68 6.04
C SER A 144 -3.86 -0.24 7.50
N GLU A 145 -2.73 -0.30 8.22
CA GLU A 145 -2.53 0.31 9.54
C GLU A 145 -1.10 0.85 9.64
N HIS A 146 -0.95 2.04 10.23
CA HIS A 146 0.34 2.73 10.34
C HIS A 146 0.60 3.16 11.78
N HIS A 147 1.70 2.66 12.37
CA HIS A 147 2.21 3.07 13.68
C HIS A 147 3.39 4.01 13.48
N PHE A 148 3.18 5.32 13.66
CA PHE A 148 4.21 6.34 13.45
C PHE A 148 5.12 6.55 14.67
N ASP A 149 4.72 6.08 15.84
CA ASP A 149 5.39 6.32 17.11
C ASP A 149 6.14 5.10 17.65
N GLU A 150 5.83 3.89 17.14
CA GLU A 150 6.39 2.66 17.69
C GLU A 150 6.41 1.51 16.67
N THR A 151 7.08 0.41 17.07
CA THR A 151 6.91 -0.93 16.51
C THR A 151 6.20 -1.79 17.54
N PRO A 152 4.95 -2.21 17.30
CA PRO A 152 4.21 -3.10 18.19
C PRO A 152 4.90 -4.45 18.41
N SER A 153 4.45 -5.25 19.39
CA SER A 153 4.97 -6.59 19.58
C SER A 153 4.76 -7.45 18.31
N ARG A 154 5.58 -8.48 18.16
CA ARG A 154 5.43 -9.43 17.03
C ARG A 154 4.02 -10.02 16.98
N GLU A 155 3.50 -10.40 18.15
CA GLU A 155 2.19 -11.00 18.32
C GLU A 155 1.08 -10.03 17.90
N ASP A 156 1.12 -8.77 18.32
CA ASP A 156 0.13 -7.74 17.96
C ASP A 156 0.14 -7.48 16.44
N MET A 157 1.33 -7.40 15.82
CA MET A 157 1.45 -7.23 14.37
C MET A 157 0.86 -8.40 13.59
N GLN A 158 1.07 -9.64 14.08
CA GLN A 158 0.49 -10.84 13.47
C GLN A 158 -1.04 -10.86 13.58
N GLU A 159 -1.57 -10.51 14.77
CA GLU A 159 -3.02 -10.41 15.00
C GLU A 159 -3.66 -9.32 14.11
N THR A 160 -2.98 -8.18 13.93
CA THR A 160 -3.44 -7.11 13.02
C THR A 160 -3.53 -7.60 11.57
N LEU A 161 -2.49 -8.24 11.05
CA LEU A 161 -2.49 -8.78 9.68
C LEU A 161 -3.54 -9.87 9.48
N GLU A 162 -3.72 -10.77 10.46
CA GLU A 162 -4.76 -11.80 10.45
C GLU A 162 -6.17 -11.18 10.46
N LYS A 163 -6.38 -10.15 11.28
CA LYS A 163 -7.64 -9.39 11.32
C LYS A 163 -7.96 -8.74 9.98
N MET A 164 -6.98 -8.15 9.32
CA MET A 164 -7.17 -7.56 7.98
C MET A 164 -7.61 -8.63 6.96
N GLU A 165 -6.99 -9.81 6.96
CA GLU A 165 -7.40 -10.91 6.10
C GLU A 165 -8.85 -11.37 6.39
N ILE A 166 -9.21 -11.54 7.66
CA ILE A 166 -10.57 -11.93 8.09
C ILE A 166 -11.61 -10.90 7.65
N LEU A 167 -11.26 -9.61 7.65
CA LEU A 167 -12.13 -8.53 7.20
C LEU A 167 -12.22 -8.40 5.68
N GLY A 168 -11.47 -9.19 4.93
CA GLY A 168 -11.57 -9.28 3.47
C GLY A 168 -10.53 -8.46 2.70
N ALA A 169 -9.41 -8.09 3.32
CA ALA A 169 -8.29 -7.51 2.60
C ALA A 169 -7.77 -8.47 1.52
N ASP A 170 -7.47 -7.97 0.33
CA ASP A 170 -6.70 -8.71 -0.68
C ASP A 170 -5.20 -8.62 -0.39
N LEU A 171 -4.76 -7.50 0.16
CA LEU A 171 -3.39 -7.19 0.53
C LEU A 171 -3.36 -6.53 1.93
N PRO A 172 -3.28 -7.30 3.03
CA PRO A 172 -3.03 -6.75 4.36
C PRO A 172 -1.72 -5.96 4.39
N LYS A 173 -1.76 -4.71 4.92
CA LYS A 173 -0.61 -3.79 4.90
C LYS A 173 -0.35 -3.21 6.29
N LEU A 174 0.89 -3.33 6.77
CA LEU A 174 1.31 -2.80 8.06
C LEU A 174 2.62 -2.00 7.92
N ALA A 175 2.61 -0.75 8.40
CA ALA A 175 3.79 0.09 8.47
C ALA A 175 4.06 0.51 9.92
N VAL A 176 5.30 0.36 10.38
CA VAL A 176 5.68 0.63 11.77
C VAL A 176 6.92 1.52 11.86
N MET A 177 7.12 2.19 12.99
CA MET A 177 8.29 3.04 13.22
C MET A 177 9.28 2.35 14.17
N PRO A 178 10.50 2.02 13.72
CA PRO A 178 11.50 1.43 14.57
C PRO A 178 12.26 2.51 15.36
N GLU A 179 12.44 2.29 16.64
CA GLU A 179 13.33 3.06 17.51
C GLU A 179 14.70 2.38 17.64
N SER A 180 14.75 1.06 17.41
CA SER A 180 15.93 0.21 17.56
C SER A 180 16.10 -0.74 16.36
N LYS A 181 17.25 -1.44 16.32
CA LYS A 181 17.47 -2.53 15.34
C LYS A 181 16.66 -3.77 15.69
N GLU A 182 16.37 -3.94 16.96
CA GLU A 182 15.53 -5.01 17.51
C GLU A 182 14.10 -4.88 16.99
N ASP A 183 13.57 -3.65 16.87
CA ASP A 183 12.25 -3.39 16.30
C ASP A 183 12.18 -3.78 14.83
N LEU A 184 13.26 -3.50 14.07
CA LEU A 184 13.34 -3.95 12.68
C LEU A 184 13.31 -5.48 12.59
N LEU A 185 14.05 -6.19 13.46
CA LEU A 185 14.03 -7.65 13.49
C LEU A 185 12.64 -8.17 13.88
N THR A 186 11.99 -7.55 14.85
CA THR A 186 10.62 -7.89 15.28
C THR A 186 9.62 -7.80 14.11
N LEU A 187 9.70 -6.73 13.30
CA LEU A 187 8.86 -6.63 12.09
C LEU A 187 9.19 -7.73 11.08
N LEU A 188 10.47 -7.99 10.81
CA LEU A 188 10.87 -9.02 9.84
C LEU A 188 10.42 -10.42 10.27
N GLU A 189 10.48 -10.73 11.58
CA GLU A 189 9.93 -11.98 12.13
C GLU A 189 8.41 -12.06 11.97
N ALA A 190 7.69 -10.98 12.29
CA ALA A 190 6.24 -10.91 12.13
C ALA A 190 5.85 -11.10 10.65
N THR A 191 6.58 -10.46 9.72
CA THR A 191 6.38 -10.59 8.29
C THR A 191 6.57 -12.03 7.81
N LEU A 192 7.69 -12.64 8.16
CA LEU A 192 8.00 -14.03 7.77
C LEU A 192 6.93 -15.00 8.30
N TYR A 193 6.53 -14.85 9.56
CA TYR A 193 5.51 -15.70 10.16
C TYR A 193 4.16 -15.54 9.47
N SER A 194 3.70 -14.30 9.25
CA SER A 194 2.40 -14.02 8.66
C SER A 194 2.33 -14.43 7.19
N SER A 195 3.39 -14.18 6.40
CA SER A 195 3.45 -14.56 4.99
C SER A 195 3.34 -16.07 4.76
N GLN A 196 3.76 -16.89 5.75
CA GLN A 196 3.68 -18.36 5.68
C GLN A 196 2.33 -18.91 6.14
N ARG A 197 1.50 -18.13 6.80
CA ARG A 197 0.26 -18.58 7.45
C ARG A 197 -1.01 -18.02 6.85
N LEU A 198 -0.96 -16.75 6.44
CA LEU A 198 -2.11 -16.09 5.84
C LEU A 198 -2.36 -16.62 4.43
N GLY A 199 -3.62 -16.62 4.03
CA GLY A 199 -4.08 -16.99 2.68
C GLY A 199 -3.93 -15.89 1.64
N LYS A 200 -3.38 -14.73 2.01
CA LYS A 200 -3.20 -13.54 1.18
C LYS A 200 -1.74 -13.08 1.19
N PRO A 201 -1.22 -12.52 0.09
CA PRO A 201 0.06 -11.84 0.10
C PRO A 201 -0.02 -10.58 0.98
N ILE A 202 1.04 -10.27 1.71
CA ILE A 202 1.05 -9.18 2.68
C ILE A 202 2.05 -8.10 2.29
N ILE A 203 1.84 -6.89 2.80
CA ILE A 203 2.73 -5.73 2.62
C ILE A 203 3.16 -5.26 4.00
N THR A 204 4.44 -5.31 4.29
CA THR A 204 4.97 -4.82 5.57
C THR A 204 6.19 -3.95 5.35
N MET A 205 6.35 -2.94 6.20
CA MET A 205 7.52 -2.08 6.17
C MET A 205 7.81 -1.41 7.50
N SER A 206 9.08 -1.27 7.79
CA SER A 206 9.59 -0.40 8.83
C SER A 206 9.96 0.96 8.22
N MET A 207 9.55 2.04 8.88
CA MET A 207 9.74 3.41 8.39
C MET A 207 11.09 4.00 8.82
N GLY A 208 11.38 5.21 8.36
CA GLY A 208 12.59 5.91 8.73
C GLY A 208 13.88 5.25 8.22
N LYS A 209 15.01 5.80 8.66
CA LYS A 209 16.34 5.37 8.19
C LYS A 209 16.67 3.93 8.64
N LEU A 210 16.31 3.57 9.86
CA LEU A 210 16.55 2.22 10.39
C LEU A 210 15.74 1.16 9.64
N GLY A 211 14.51 1.52 9.22
CA GLY A 211 13.59 0.62 8.54
C GLY A 211 13.90 0.35 7.07
N ARG A 212 14.83 1.06 6.44
CA ARG A 212 15.12 0.92 4.99
C ARG A 212 15.36 -0.51 4.54
N LEU A 213 16.00 -1.32 5.39
CA LEU A 213 16.31 -2.71 5.06
C LEU A 213 15.04 -3.53 4.81
N SER A 214 13.96 -3.31 5.56
CA SER A 214 12.69 -4.02 5.36
C SER A 214 12.10 -3.81 3.96
N ARG A 215 12.33 -2.63 3.38
CA ARG A 215 11.84 -2.27 2.03
C ARG A 215 12.59 -2.98 0.90
N MET A 216 13.81 -3.43 1.17
CA MET A 216 14.71 -4.08 0.21
C MET A 216 14.64 -5.61 0.29
N MET A 217 14.27 -6.17 1.44
CA MET A 217 14.30 -7.61 1.71
C MET A 217 12.91 -8.28 1.68
N GLY A 218 11.92 -7.63 1.04
CA GLY A 218 10.55 -8.14 0.99
C GLY A 218 10.45 -9.57 0.46
N GLU A 219 11.17 -9.93 -0.59
CA GLU A 219 11.16 -11.26 -1.17
C GLU A 219 11.57 -12.35 -0.16
N TYR A 220 12.58 -12.08 0.69
CA TYR A 220 13.07 -13.05 1.67
C TYR A 220 12.15 -13.22 2.87
N PHE A 221 11.43 -12.18 3.25
CA PHE A 221 10.56 -12.20 4.43
C PHE A 221 9.08 -12.30 4.09
N GLY A 222 8.69 -12.12 2.83
CA GLY A 222 7.34 -12.33 2.35
C GLY A 222 6.49 -11.07 2.24
N SER A 223 7.09 -9.87 2.20
CA SER A 223 6.38 -8.64 1.82
C SER A 223 6.34 -8.51 0.31
N CYS A 224 5.14 -8.49 -0.27
CA CYS A 224 4.92 -8.60 -1.72
C CYS A 224 5.01 -7.27 -2.48
N MET A 225 5.07 -6.14 -1.79
CA MET A 225 5.16 -4.81 -2.40
C MET A 225 6.01 -3.87 -1.56
N THR A 226 6.74 -2.98 -2.23
CA THR A 226 7.55 -1.95 -1.61
C THR A 226 7.34 -0.60 -2.27
N PHE A 227 7.59 0.49 -1.54
CA PHE A 227 7.37 1.86 -1.99
C PHE A 227 8.70 2.56 -2.23
N ALA A 228 8.90 3.03 -3.46
CA ALA A 228 10.07 3.81 -3.87
C ALA A 228 9.73 5.28 -4.09
N THR A 229 10.75 6.12 -4.32
CA THR A 229 10.56 7.50 -4.75
C THR A 229 11.15 7.71 -6.14
N ALA A 230 10.47 8.47 -6.98
CA ALA A 230 11.01 8.98 -8.24
C ALA A 230 11.22 10.51 -8.18
N LYS A 231 10.42 11.22 -7.39
CA LYS A 231 10.54 12.65 -7.07
C LYS A 231 10.58 12.82 -5.55
N ASP A 232 9.43 13.11 -4.94
CA ASP A 232 9.27 13.38 -3.53
C ASP A 232 8.88 12.13 -2.75
N ALA A 233 9.41 11.99 -1.53
CA ALA A 233 9.05 10.88 -0.65
C ALA A 233 7.70 11.16 0.02
N SER A 234 6.76 10.22 -0.06
CA SER A 234 5.46 10.30 0.62
C SER A 234 5.48 9.73 2.04
N ALA A 235 6.57 9.07 2.43
CA ALA A 235 6.75 8.49 3.75
C ALA A 235 8.24 8.41 4.15
N PRO A 236 8.56 8.42 5.46
CA PRO A 236 9.93 8.32 5.94
C PRO A 236 10.62 7.03 5.48
N GLY A 237 11.89 7.17 5.02
CA GLY A 237 12.75 6.03 4.71
C GLY A 237 12.55 5.39 3.35
N GLN A 238 11.72 5.95 2.47
CA GLN A 238 11.63 5.51 1.08
C GLN A 238 13.00 5.62 0.38
N VAL A 239 13.23 4.72 -0.59
CA VAL A 239 14.49 4.60 -1.33
C VAL A 239 14.24 5.06 -2.77
N PRO A 240 15.21 5.77 -3.41
CA PRO A 240 15.11 6.09 -4.81
C PRO A 240 14.91 4.83 -5.67
N LEU A 241 14.06 4.93 -6.71
CA LEU A 241 13.67 3.80 -7.57
C LEU A 241 14.87 3.04 -8.12
N ASP A 242 15.84 3.76 -8.70
CA ASP A 242 17.00 3.14 -9.34
C ASP A 242 17.90 2.38 -8.35
N ASP A 243 18.01 2.88 -7.12
CA ASP A 243 18.80 2.23 -6.08
C ASP A 243 18.06 1.00 -5.53
N LEU A 244 16.75 1.12 -5.33
CA LEU A 244 15.92 0.00 -4.91
C LEU A 244 15.97 -1.14 -5.91
N LYS A 245 15.80 -0.87 -7.20
CA LYS A 245 15.85 -1.88 -8.27
C LYS A 245 17.17 -2.64 -8.30
N LYS A 246 18.29 -1.94 -8.25
CA LYS A 246 19.63 -2.58 -8.19
C LYS A 246 19.76 -3.55 -7.02
N VAL A 247 19.21 -3.18 -5.85
CA VAL A 247 19.26 -4.05 -4.67
C VAL A 247 18.34 -5.25 -4.85
N LEU A 248 17.12 -5.06 -5.34
CA LEU A 248 16.17 -6.16 -5.59
C LEU A 248 16.72 -7.15 -6.64
N GLU A 249 17.35 -6.67 -7.71
CA GLU A 249 18.02 -7.52 -8.71
C GLU A 249 19.12 -8.38 -8.08
N VAL A 250 19.99 -7.77 -7.28
CA VAL A 250 21.10 -8.49 -6.59
C VAL A 250 20.58 -9.52 -5.59
N LEU A 251 19.43 -9.24 -4.95
CA LEU A 251 18.85 -10.15 -3.96
C LEU A 251 18.05 -11.29 -4.62
N HIS A 252 17.56 -11.10 -5.83
CA HIS A 252 16.77 -12.11 -6.56
C HIS A 252 17.64 -13.19 -7.22
N ASP A 253 18.86 -12.84 -7.69
CA ASP A 253 19.84 -13.76 -8.32
C ASP A 253 20.43 -14.76 -7.30
#